data_8b792a891f29e959370c56a0f43c5cfb
#
_entry.id   8b792a891f29e959370c56a0f43c5cfb
#
_cell.length_a   1.000
_cell.length_b   1.000
_cell.length_c   1.000
_cell.angle_alpha   90.00
_cell.angle_beta   90.00
_cell.angle_gamma   90.00
#
_symmetry.space_group_name_H-M   'P 1'
#
loop_
_entity.id
_entity.type
_entity.pdbx_description
1 polymer ?
#
loop_
_entity_poly.entity_id
_entity_poly.type
_entity_poly.pdbx_seq_one_letter_code
_entity_poly.pdbx_strand_id
1 'polypeptide(L)'
;DEGLSPIRLADKPGFERWIQREPLGVVFVIAPWNYPYLTAVNAIMPAILAGNSVVLKHSAQTPLCSERFHQAFQAAGLPEGVFQYLHLSHKDTEDIVRDERVDYVAFTGSVSGGAMVEHAAAGRFIGVGLELGGKDPAYVRADADISHAVEVTMDGAFFNSGQSCCGIERIYVHKSVYDAYLQQAITWVKKLKLGRPDAQDTTLGPLVRTSAADFVRKQTQEAIDQGAIAHISADDFPLDRSGTPYLAPQLLSHVDHSMRVMTEESFGPVVGIQKVRSDQEAIDLMNDSEYGLTAAIFTSDIHRGVELGQQLETGTFFINR
;
A
#
# COMPACT_ATOMS: atom_id res chain seq x y z
N ASP A 1 3.15 -21.30 17.30
CA ASP A 1 3.58 -22.71 17.25
C ASP A 1 2.65 -23.61 16.41
N GLU A 2 1.33 -23.39 16.45
CA GLU A 2 0.36 -24.22 15.67
C GLU A 2 0.65 -24.18 14.16
N GLY A 3 1.00 -23.02 13.61
CA GLY A 3 1.35 -22.86 12.19
C GLY A 3 2.62 -23.59 11.73
N LEU A 4 3.50 -23.97 12.65
CA LEU A 4 4.76 -24.66 12.36
C LEU A 4 4.72 -26.16 12.73
N SER A 5 3.64 -26.63 13.39
CA SER A 5 3.49 -28.01 13.77
C SER A 5 3.42 -28.95 12.57
N PRO A 6 4.00 -30.16 12.64
CA PRO A 6 3.89 -31.13 11.56
C PRO A 6 2.43 -31.50 11.26
N ILE A 7 2.08 -31.52 9.98
CA ILE A 7 0.75 -31.94 9.51
C ILE A 7 0.76 -33.44 9.24
N ARG A 8 0.04 -34.22 10.05
CA ARG A 8 -0.16 -35.65 9.78
C ARG A 8 -1.13 -35.83 8.61
N LEU A 9 -0.73 -36.63 7.66
CA LEU A 9 -1.60 -37.04 6.55
C LEU A 9 -2.49 -38.22 6.98
N ALA A 10 -3.57 -38.46 6.22
CA ALA A 10 -4.48 -39.58 6.47
C ALA A 10 -3.72 -40.93 6.53
N ASP A 11 -4.14 -41.79 7.42
CA ASP A 11 -3.48 -43.10 7.62
C ASP A 11 -3.49 -43.95 6.34
N LYS A 12 -2.34 -44.55 6.06
CA LYS A 12 -2.19 -45.54 4.99
C LYS A 12 -1.46 -46.73 5.57
N PRO A 13 -2.02 -47.96 5.50
CA PRO A 13 -1.39 -49.15 6.03
C PRO A 13 0.06 -49.33 5.57
N GLY A 14 0.99 -49.50 6.53
CA GLY A 14 2.42 -49.68 6.26
C GLY A 14 3.18 -48.36 6.02
N PHE A 15 2.57 -47.20 6.21
CA PHE A 15 3.22 -45.88 6.05
C PHE A 15 2.94 -44.97 7.21
N GLU A 16 3.96 -44.30 7.74
CA GLU A 16 3.84 -43.07 8.51
C GLU A 16 4.15 -41.88 7.59
N ARG A 17 3.25 -40.89 7.57
CA ARG A 17 3.38 -39.75 6.64
C ARG A 17 3.04 -38.46 7.35
N TRP A 18 3.91 -37.46 7.21
CA TRP A 18 3.66 -36.10 7.68
C TRP A 18 4.36 -35.09 6.76
N ILE A 19 3.92 -33.83 6.85
CA ILE A 19 4.59 -32.69 6.24
C ILE A 19 5.22 -31.92 7.42
N GLN A 20 6.53 -31.76 7.39
CA GLN A 20 7.27 -30.96 8.35
C GLN A 20 7.73 -29.68 7.68
N ARG A 21 7.62 -28.57 8.38
CA ARG A 21 8.14 -27.28 7.92
C ARG A 21 9.53 -27.09 8.50
N GLU A 22 10.49 -26.78 7.62
CA GLU A 22 11.88 -26.55 7.98
C GLU A 22 12.25 -25.08 7.68
N PRO A 23 13.18 -24.46 8.46
CA PRO A 23 13.73 -23.16 8.11
C PRO A 23 14.34 -23.15 6.72
N LEU A 24 14.19 -22.05 6.00
CA LEU A 24 14.81 -21.86 4.67
C LEU A 24 16.30 -21.56 4.79
N GLY A 25 16.72 -20.86 5.85
CA GLY A 25 18.10 -20.41 6.06
C GLY A 25 18.17 -18.89 6.28
N VAL A 26 18.77 -18.16 5.34
CA VAL A 26 18.92 -16.70 5.40
C VAL A 26 17.82 -16.01 4.60
N VAL A 27 17.01 -15.23 5.28
CA VAL A 27 15.96 -14.38 4.69
C VAL A 27 16.46 -12.96 4.55
N PHE A 28 16.57 -12.46 3.32
CA PHE A 28 16.91 -11.08 3.04
C PHE A 28 15.63 -10.23 2.94
N VAL A 29 15.43 -9.33 3.91
CA VAL A 29 14.26 -8.44 3.98
C VAL A 29 14.64 -7.06 3.46
N ILE A 30 13.91 -6.57 2.46
CA ILE A 30 14.06 -5.23 1.88
C ILE A 30 12.78 -4.45 2.21
N ALA A 31 12.90 -3.44 3.09
CA ALA A 31 11.77 -2.73 3.67
C ALA A 31 11.66 -1.28 3.19
N PRO A 32 10.43 -0.75 2.99
CA PRO A 32 10.16 0.60 2.52
C PRO A 32 10.18 1.62 3.66
N TRP A 33 9.97 2.89 3.30
CA TRP A 33 10.03 4.04 4.20
C TRP A 33 8.66 4.50 4.74
N ASN A 34 7.56 4.19 4.05
CA ASN A 34 6.23 4.76 4.35
C ASN A 34 5.59 4.23 5.65
N TYR A 35 5.75 2.94 5.95
CA TYR A 35 5.40 2.31 7.24
C TYR A 35 6.60 1.50 7.74
N PRO A 36 7.67 2.17 8.14
CA PRO A 36 9.01 1.56 8.23
C PRO A 36 9.11 0.40 9.22
N TYR A 37 8.40 0.45 10.33
CA TYR A 37 8.39 -0.64 11.31
C TYR A 37 7.38 -1.73 10.94
N LEU A 38 6.17 -1.32 10.56
CA LEU A 38 5.07 -2.26 10.30
C LEU A 38 5.37 -3.19 9.12
N THR A 39 5.84 -2.64 7.99
CA THR A 39 6.15 -3.44 6.81
C THR A 39 7.34 -4.37 7.05
N ALA A 40 8.37 -3.90 7.72
CA ALA A 40 9.53 -4.72 8.04
C ALA A 40 9.20 -5.86 9.00
N VAL A 41 8.45 -5.59 10.08
CA VAL A 41 8.14 -6.60 11.11
C VAL A 41 7.31 -7.75 10.56
N ASN A 42 6.45 -7.49 9.56
CA ASN A 42 5.61 -8.52 8.92
C ASN A 42 6.42 -9.59 8.19
N ALA A 43 7.64 -9.27 7.74
CA ALA A 43 8.56 -10.24 7.15
C ALA A 43 9.56 -10.80 8.19
N ILE A 44 10.09 -9.94 9.07
CA ILE A 44 11.13 -10.29 10.05
C ILE A 44 10.62 -11.30 11.08
N MET A 45 9.48 -11.00 11.72
CA MET A 45 9.01 -11.84 12.83
C MET A 45 8.62 -13.25 12.39
N PRO A 46 7.84 -13.46 11.33
CA PRO A 46 7.57 -14.81 10.84
C PRO A 46 8.83 -15.58 10.44
N ALA A 47 9.81 -14.92 9.82
CA ALA A 47 11.06 -15.55 9.44
C ALA A 47 11.84 -16.04 10.67
N ILE A 48 12.03 -15.20 11.70
CA ILE A 48 12.74 -15.57 12.92
C ILE A 48 11.98 -16.67 13.70
N LEU A 49 10.65 -16.54 13.82
CA LEU A 49 9.82 -17.53 14.54
C LEU A 49 9.83 -18.89 13.84
N ALA A 50 10.01 -18.91 12.52
CA ALA A 50 10.17 -20.13 11.72
C ALA A 50 11.60 -20.71 11.78
N GLY A 51 12.54 -20.10 12.55
CA GLY A 51 13.90 -20.59 12.74
C GLY A 51 14.91 -20.09 11.71
N ASN A 52 14.57 -19.06 10.91
CA ASN A 52 15.49 -18.47 9.94
C ASN A 52 16.35 -17.36 10.57
N SER A 53 17.47 -17.07 9.92
CA SER A 53 18.23 -15.84 10.14
C SER A 53 17.76 -14.75 9.19
N VAL A 54 17.79 -13.49 9.64
CA VAL A 54 17.31 -12.35 8.87
C VAL A 54 18.42 -11.32 8.66
N VAL A 55 18.59 -10.89 7.42
CA VAL A 55 19.37 -9.70 7.07
C VAL A 55 18.40 -8.63 6.57
N LEU A 56 18.31 -7.51 7.28
CA LEU A 56 17.43 -6.38 6.92
C LEU A 56 18.20 -5.31 6.16
N LYS A 57 17.71 -4.94 4.99
CA LYS A 57 18.04 -3.71 4.27
C LYS A 57 16.86 -2.77 4.30
N HIS A 58 16.94 -1.71 5.09
CA HIS A 58 15.90 -0.70 5.15
C HIS A 58 16.07 0.37 4.07
N SER A 59 14.98 1.11 3.77
CA SER A 59 15.06 2.27 2.88
C SER A 59 16.07 3.30 3.38
N ALA A 60 16.81 3.93 2.45
CA ALA A 60 17.72 5.03 2.77
C ALA A 60 17.01 6.28 3.34
N GLN A 61 15.67 6.36 3.21
CA GLN A 61 14.87 7.43 3.83
C GLN A 61 14.65 7.23 5.34
N THR A 62 14.71 5.97 5.81
CA THR A 62 14.45 5.59 7.19
C THR A 62 15.50 4.60 7.73
N PRO A 63 16.82 4.90 7.59
CA PRO A 63 17.87 3.93 7.88
C PRO A 63 17.92 3.55 9.37
N LEU A 64 17.64 4.49 10.27
CA LEU A 64 17.66 4.25 11.72
C LEU A 64 16.66 3.19 12.18
N CYS A 65 15.62 2.89 11.40
CA CYS A 65 14.65 1.86 11.75
C CYS A 65 15.30 0.47 11.84
N SER A 66 16.24 0.16 10.95
CA SER A 66 16.99 -1.11 11.02
C SER A 66 17.86 -1.21 12.25
N GLU A 67 18.51 -0.12 12.65
CA GLU A 67 19.31 -0.05 13.88
C GLU A 67 18.43 -0.24 15.13
N ARG A 68 17.21 0.35 15.14
CA ARG A 68 16.26 0.17 16.25
C ARG A 68 15.74 -1.25 16.34
N PHE A 69 15.48 -1.93 15.23
CA PHE A 69 15.18 -3.36 15.24
C PHE A 69 16.33 -4.17 15.87
N HIS A 70 17.56 -3.92 15.44
CA HIS A 70 18.73 -4.61 15.99
C HIS A 70 18.86 -4.41 17.51
N GLN A 71 18.75 -3.17 17.99
CA GLN A 71 18.79 -2.85 19.42
C GLN A 71 17.67 -3.55 20.20
N ALA A 72 16.45 -3.57 19.63
CA ALA A 72 15.31 -4.24 20.27
C ALA A 72 15.51 -5.75 20.38
N PHE A 73 16.01 -6.41 19.34
CA PHE A 73 16.31 -7.84 19.34
C PHE A 73 17.46 -8.20 20.30
N GLN A 74 18.49 -7.37 20.34
CA GLN A 74 19.56 -7.55 21.35
C GLN A 74 19.03 -7.42 22.79
N ALA A 75 18.22 -6.41 23.06
CA ALA A 75 17.58 -6.22 24.37
C ALA A 75 16.64 -7.36 24.75
N ALA A 76 16.00 -8.00 23.77
CA ALA A 76 15.15 -9.18 23.94
C ALA A 76 15.94 -10.49 24.12
N GLY A 77 17.28 -10.46 24.00
CA GLY A 77 18.13 -11.66 24.16
C GLY A 77 18.14 -12.57 22.92
N LEU A 78 17.83 -12.06 21.74
CA LEU A 78 17.97 -12.84 20.50
C LEU A 78 19.45 -13.19 20.31
N PRO A 79 19.80 -14.46 19.99
CA PRO A 79 21.18 -14.86 19.76
C PRO A 79 21.86 -14.02 18.67
N GLU A 80 23.17 -13.77 18.88
CA GLU A 80 23.98 -13.05 17.91
C GLU A 80 23.95 -13.74 16.54
N GLY A 81 23.85 -12.94 15.47
CA GLY A 81 23.82 -13.43 14.08
C GLY A 81 22.42 -13.81 13.56
N VAL A 82 21.41 -14.00 14.43
CA VAL A 82 20.05 -14.34 13.97
C VAL A 82 19.39 -13.15 13.27
N PHE A 83 19.60 -11.92 13.75
CA PHE A 83 19.14 -10.71 13.09
C PHE A 83 20.31 -9.75 12.87
N GLN A 84 20.46 -9.33 11.62
CA GLN A 84 21.45 -8.32 11.22
C GLN A 84 20.81 -7.29 10.29
N TYR A 85 21.48 -6.16 10.10
CA TYR A 85 21.05 -5.15 9.12
C TYR A 85 22.25 -4.62 8.32
N LEU A 86 21.95 -4.13 7.11
CA LEU A 86 22.93 -3.53 6.21
C LEU A 86 22.36 -2.24 5.61
N HIS A 87 23.19 -1.20 5.56
CA HIS A 87 22.90 0.01 4.79
C HIS A 87 23.53 -0.14 3.41
N LEU A 88 22.70 -0.33 2.40
CA LEU A 88 23.13 -0.69 1.04
C LEU A 88 22.61 0.27 0.00
N SER A 89 23.38 0.50 -1.05
CA SER A 89 22.89 1.10 -2.29
C SER A 89 21.95 0.14 -3.03
N HIS A 90 21.23 0.63 -4.05
CA HIS A 90 20.41 -0.24 -4.90
C HIS A 90 21.23 -1.33 -5.59
N LYS A 91 22.43 -0.96 -6.07
CA LYS A 91 23.35 -1.92 -6.70
C LYS A 91 23.81 -3.01 -5.73
N ASP A 92 24.26 -2.64 -4.53
CA ASP A 92 24.70 -3.62 -3.54
C ASP A 92 23.53 -4.50 -3.08
N THR A 93 22.30 -3.95 -3.03
CA THR A 93 21.10 -4.73 -2.74
C THR A 93 20.85 -5.81 -3.81
N GLU A 94 21.01 -5.45 -5.07
CA GLU A 94 20.90 -6.38 -6.20
C GLU A 94 21.99 -7.47 -6.14
N ASP A 95 23.21 -7.10 -5.78
CA ASP A 95 24.32 -8.04 -5.61
C ASP A 95 24.06 -9.03 -4.46
N ILE A 96 23.47 -8.58 -3.34
CA ILE A 96 23.04 -9.46 -2.22
C ILE A 96 21.91 -10.40 -2.66
N VAL A 97 20.94 -9.93 -3.45
CA VAL A 97 19.88 -10.80 -3.99
C VAL A 97 20.47 -11.93 -4.85
N ARG A 98 21.60 -11.70 -5.52
CA ARG A 98 22.31 -12.72 -6.31
C ARG A 98 23.22 -13.63 -5.48
N ASP A 99 23.49 -13.30 -4.24
CA ASP A 99 24.44 -14.03 -3.39
C ASP A 99 23.86 -15.40 -2.99
N GLU A 100 24.64 -16.47 -3.20
CA GLU A 100 24.22 -17.85 -2.95
C GLU A 100 23.86 -18.16 -1.48
N ARG A 101 24.29 -17.33 -0.56
CA ARG A 101 24.00 -17.43 0.88
C ARG A 101 22.59 -16.98 1.26
N VAL A 102 21.86 -16.31 0.36
CA VAL A 102 20.47 -15.87 0.58
C VAL A 102 19.54 -16.96 0.08
N ASP A 103 18.64 -17.44 0.92
CA ASP A 103 17.71 -18.53 0.63
C ASP A 103 16.29 -18.05 0.31
N TYR A 104 15.94 -16.83 0.73
CA TYR A 104 14.65 -16.20 0.46
C TYR A 104 14.77 -14.68 0.45
N VAL A 105 14.03 -14.01 -0.42
CA VAL A 105 13.93 -12.55 -0.44
C VAL A 105 12.51 -12.10 -0.15
N ALA A 106 12.33 -11.24 0.86
CA ALA A 106 11.07 -10.54 1.13
C ALA A 106 11.24 -9.06 0.78
N PHE A 107 10.53 -8.61 -0.24
CA PHE A 107 10.61 -7.23 -0.72
C PHE A 107 9.26 -6.54 -0.56
N THR A 108 9.27 -5.35 0.05
CA THR A 108 8.14 -4.42 0.02
C THR A 108 8.62 -3.08 -0.55
N GLY A 109 7.97 -2.60 -1.62
CA GLY A 109 8.35 -1.35 -2.28
C GLY A 109 7.66 -1.13 -3.62
N SER A 110 8.29 -0.36 -4.50
CA SER A 110 7.73 -0.04 -5.82
C SER A 110 7.70 -1.25 -6.76
N VAL A 111 6.80 -1.22 -7.75
CA VAL A 111 6.72 -2.23 -8.81
C VAL A 111 8.07 -2.39 -9.53
N SER A 112 8.75 -1.29 -9.86
CA SER A 112 10.06 -1.33 -10.52
C SER A 112 11.16 -1.96 -9.64
N GLY A 113 11.10 -1.72 -8.32
CA GLY A 113 11.99 -2.36 -7.34
C GLY A 113 11.73 -3.86 -7.23
N GLY A 114 10.47 -4.28 -7.22
CA GLY A 114 10.09 -5.69 -7.24
C GLY A 114 10.56 -6.42 -8.49
N ALA A 115 10.37 -5.83 -9.66
CA ALA A 115 10.87 -6.36 -10.93
C ALA A 115 12.41 -6.53 -10.93
N MET A 116 13.14 -5.58 -10.35
CA MET A 116 14.60 -5.68 -10.19
C MET A 116 14.97 -6.86 -9.28
N VAL A 117 14.28 -7.05 -8.14
CA VAL A 117 14.52 -8.16 -7.21
C VAL A 117 14.25 -9.50 -7.88
N GLU A 118 13.11 -9.63 -8.56
CA GLU A 118 12.74 -10.84 -9.28
C GLU A 118 13.77 -11.19 -10.36
N HIS A 119 14.19 -10.18 -11.14
CA HIS A 119 15.22 -10.37 -12.16
C HIS A 119 16.57 -10.78 -11.55
N ALA A 120 16.97 -10.18 -10.41
CA ALA A 120 18.22 -10.51 -9.74
C ALA A 120 18.20 -11.94 -9.14
N ALA A 121 17.04 -12.41 -8.68
CA ALA A 121 16.86 -13.77 -8.17
C ALA A 121 16.68 -14.83 -9.27
N ALA A 122 16.48 -14.42 -10.52
CA ALA A 122 16.24 -15.34 -11.64
C ALA A 122 17.36 -16.37 -11.78
N GLY A 123 16.98 -17.65 -11.96
CA GLY A 123 17.92 -18.77 -12.09
C GLY A 123 18.46 -19.31 -10.77
N ARG A 124 18.16 -18.68 -9.63
CA ARG A 124 18.59 -19.17 -8.31
C ARG A 124 17.65 -20.19 -7.68
N PHE A 125 16.40 -20.28 -8.16
CA PHE A 125 15.36 -21.18 -7.63
C PHE A 125 15.04 -20.98 -6.15
N ILE A 126 15.18 -19.73 -5.64
CA ILE A 126 14.77 -19.33 -4.29
C ILE A 126 13.39 -18.69 -4.31
N GLY A 127 12.71 -18.68 -3.15
CA GLY A 127 11.46 -17.93 -3.00
C GLY A 127 11.68 -16.42 -2.98
N VAL A 128 10.79 -15.68 -3.65
CA VAL A 128 10.73 -14.23 -3.62
C VAL A 128 9.31 -13.81 -3.27
N GLY A 129 9.13 -13.16 -2.12
CA GLY A 129 7.87 -12.53 -1.71
C GLY A 129 7.90 -11.06 -2.09
N LEU A 130 6.91 -10.62 -2.87
CA LEU A 130 6.79 -9.24 -3.35
C LEU A 130 5.51 -8.61 -2.83
N GLU A 131 5.65 -7.51 -2.10
CA GLU A 131 4.58 -6.60 -1.71
C GLU A 131 4.83 -5.26 -2.41
N LEU A 132 3.98 -4.90 -3.37
CA LEU A 132 4.25 -3.81 -4.30
C LEU A 132 3.23 -2.67 -4.13
N GLY A 133 3.26 -1.71 -5.06
CA GLY A 133 2.31 -0.62 -5.11
C GLY A 133 0.90 -1.05 -5.49
N GLY A 134 -0.03 -0.13 -5.39
CA GLY A 134 -1.45 -0.31 -5.69
C GLY A 134 -2.06 0.91 -6.37
N LYS A 135 -3.31 0.75 -6.80
CA LYS A 135 -4.21 1.81 -7.25
C LYS A 135 -5.61 1.47 -6.73
N ASP A 136 -5.72 1.37 -5.42
CA ASP A 136 -6.83 0.72 -4.75
C ASP A 136 -8.15 1.46 -4.98
N PRO A 137 -9.20 0.74 -5.44
CA PRO A 137 -10.51 1.31 -5.70
C PRO A 137 -11.44 1.19 -4.50
N ALA A 138 -12.36 2.17 -4.38
CA ALA A 138 -13.52 2.07 -3.50
C ALA A 138 -14.81 2.26 -4.31
N TYR A 139 -15.85 1.45 -4.03
CA TYR A 139 -17.16 1.62 -4.61
C TYR A 139 -18.21 1.98 -3.54
N VAL A 140 -18.87 3.11 -3.71
CA VAL A 140 -19.97 3.59 -2.86
C VAL A 140 -21.30 3.32 -3.56
N ARG A 141 -22.03 2.30 -3.10
CA ARG A 141 -23.34 1.90 -3.66
C ARG A 141 -24.46 2.88 -3.30
N ALA A 142 -25.57 2.76 -4.00
CA ALA A 142 -26.77 3.60 -3.83
C ALA A 142 -27.37 3.54 -2.41
N ASP A 143 -27.16 2.44 -1.70
CA ASP A 143 -27.70 2.14 -0.37
C ASP A 143 -26.67 2.32 0.76
N ALA A 144 -25.49 2.84 0.44
CA ALA A 144 -24.41 3.06 1.42
C ALA A 144 -24.79 4.17 2.42
N ASP A 145 -24.29 4.04 3.65
CA ASP A 145 -24.19 5.19 4.57
C ASP A 145 -23.13 6.14 4.05
N ILE A 146 -23.59 7.27 3.49
CA ILE A 146 -22.72 8.24 2.83
C ILE A 146 -21.73 8.87 3.81
N SER A 147 -22.16 9.19 5.03
CA SER A 147 -21.29 9.83 6.02
C SER A 147 -20.16 8.90 6.43
N HIS A 148 -20.47 7.63 6.67
CA HIS A 148 -19.48 6.61 6.97
C HIS A 148 -18.56 6.34 5.77
N ALA A 149 -19.12 6.23 4.56
CA ALA A 149 -18.33 6.01 3.34
C ALA A 149 -17.34 7.17 3.10
N VAL A 150 -17.76 8.42 3.29
CA VAL A 150 -16.87 9.59 3.17
C VAL A 150 -15.76 9.54 4.22
N GLU A 151 -16.10 9.30 5.48
CA GLU A 151 -15.11 9.25 6.57
C GLU A 151 -14.01 8.23 6.25
N VAL A 152 -14.40 7.01 5.93
CA VAL A 152 -13.45 5.91 5.68
C VAL A 152 -12.66 6.09 4.39
N THR A 153 -13.31 6.51 3.30
CA THR A 153 -12.61 6.68 2.02
C THR A 153 -11.68 7.89 2.01
N MET A 154 -12.04 8.97 2.69
CA MET A 154 -11.16 10.14 2.80
C MET A 154 -9.98 9.86 3.72
N ASP A 155 -10.21 9.18 4.86
CA ASP A 155 -9.09 8.71 5.69
C ASP A 155 -8.18 7.77 4.89
N GLY A 156 -8.75 6.77 4.19
CA GLY A 156 -7.99 5.84 3.35
C GLY A 156 -7.21 6.49 2.21
N ALA A 157 -7.68 7.64 1.67
CA ALA A 157 -7.01 8.37 0.61
C ALA A 157 -5.91 9.34 1.11
N PHE A 158 -6.10 9.91 2.31
CA PHE A 158 -5.23 11.00 2.79
C PHE A 158 -4.38 10.64 4.02
N PHE A 159 -4.62 9.49 4.66
CA PHE A 159 -3.77 8.99 5.74
C PHE A 159 -2.31 8.90 5.27
N ASN A 160 -1.36 9.30 6.10
CA ASN A 160 0.05 9.42 5.74
C ASN A 160 0.30 10.22 4.44
N SER A 161 -0.56 11.22 4.16
CA SER A 161 -0.52 12.04 2.94
C SER A 161 -0.65 11.22 1.64
N GLY A 162 -1.45 10.15 1.68
CA GLY A 162 -1.65 9.22 0.55
C GLY A 162 -0.44 8.31 0.26
N GLN A 163 0.58 8.32 1.10
CA GLN A 163 1.79 7.53 0.90
C GLN A 163 1.61 6.09 1.45
N SER A 164 0.63 5.38 0.90
CA SER A 164 0.27 4.02 1.29
C SER A 164 0.06 3.15 0.06
N CYS A 165 0.63 1.93 0.06
CA CYS A 165 0.42 0.96 -1.03
C CYS A 165 -1.05 0.53 -1.16
N CYS A 166 -1.80 0.52 -0.03
CA CYS A 166 -3.24 0.27 0.03
C CYS A 166 -4.05 1.55 0.24
N GLY A 167 -3.51 2.72 -0.14
CA GLY A 167 -4.25 3.99 -0.15
C GLY A 167 -5.35 3.96 -1.20
N ILE A 168 -6.54 4.47 -0.84
CA ILE A 168 -7.65 4.59 -1.81
C ILE A 168 -7.31 5.73 -2.78
N GLU A 169 -7.07 5.38 -4.03
CA GLU A 169 -6.68 6.33 -5.08
C GLU A 169 -7.73 6.54 -6.15
N ARG A 170 -8.79 5.68 -6.19
CA ARG A 170 -9.92 5.74 -7.12
C ARG A 170 -11.22 5.47 -6.38
N ILE A 171 -12.21 6.36 -6.54
CA ILE A 171 -13.51 6.18 -5.89
C ILE A 171 -14.61 6.22 -6.95
N TYR A 172 -15.41 5.16 -6.98
CA TYR A 172 -16.58 5.03 -7.84
C TYR A 172 -17.83 5.23 -7.01
N VAL A 173 -18.69 6.16 -7.39
CA VAL A 173 -19.88 6.49 -6.60
C VAL A 173 -21.14 6.34 -7.48
N HIS A 174 -22.10 5.56 -6.98
CA HIS A 174 -23.36 5.40 -7.69
C HIS A 174 -24.06 6.74 -7.91
N LYS A 175 -24.58 6.96 -9.12
CA LYS A 175 -25.14 8.25 -9.58
C LYS A 175 -26.17 8.85 -8.64
N SER A 176 -26.95 8.03 -7.94
CA SER A 176 -28.02 8.50 -7.04
C SER A 176 -27.51 9.17 -5.77
N VAL A 177 -26.26 8.91 -5.36
CA VAL A 177 -25.65 9.41 -4.12
C VAL A 177 -24.41 10.25 -4.38
N TYR A 178 -24.01 10.36 -5.65
CA TYR A 178 -22.77 11.01 -6.06
C TYR A 178 -22.63 12.44 -5.56
N ASP A 179 -23.63 13.28 -5.78
CA ASP A 179 -23.53 14.70 -5.48
C ASP A 179 -23.45 14.92 -3.95
N ALA A 180 -24.21 14.14 -3.17
CA ALA A 180 -24.18 14.17 -1.71
C ALA A 180 -22.81 13.69 -1.17
N TYR A 181 -22.28 12.61 -1.75
CA TYR A 181 -20.96 12.09 -1.41
C TYR A 181 -19.85 13.12 -1.70
N LEU A 182 -19.83 13.68 -2.91
CA LEU A 182 -18.80 14.65 -3.33
C LEU A 182 -18.79 15.89 -2.43
N GLN A 183 -19.94 16.44 -2.09
CA GLN A 183 -20.03 17.61 -1.19
C GLN A 183 -19.52 17.32 0.21
N GLN A 184 -19.83 16.17 0.76
CA GLN A 184 -19.32 15.75 2.08
C GLN A 184 -17.81 15.50 2.02
N ALA A 185 -17.31 14.85 0.98
CA ALA A 185 -15.87 14.60 0.78
C ALA A 185 -15.08 15.93 0.69
N ILE A 186 -15.55 16.90 -0.08
CA ILE A 186 -14.95 18.25 -0.16
C ILE A 186 -14.90 18.90 1.24
N THR A 187 -16.01 18.81 1.98
CA THR A 187 -16.11 19.37 3.32
C THR A 187 -15.14 18.71 4.30
N TRP A 188 -14.95 17.38 4.16
CA TRP A 188 -14.00 16.62 4.98
C TRP A 188 -12.55 17.03 4.69
N VAL A 189 -12.15 17.04 3.41
CA VAL A 189 -10.77 17.36 2.98
C VAL A 189 -10.36 18.78 3.36
N LYS A 190 -11.28 19.75 3.30
CA LYS A 190 -11.02 21.15 3.73
C LYS A 190 -10.67 21.31 5.21
N LYS A 191 -10.91 20.29 6.04
CA LYS A 191 -10.51 20.30 7.46
C LYS A 191 -9.05 19.86 7.67
N LEU A 192 -8.43 19.26 6.65
CA LEU A 192 -7.02 18.86 6.75
C LEU A 192 -6.11 20.07 6.95
N LYS A 193 -5.07 19.87 7.72
CA LYS A 193 -4.06 20.89 8.01
C LYS A 193 -2.70 20.40 7.52
N LEU A 194 -2.27 20.97 6.42
CA LEU A 194 -0.93 20.71 5.88
C LEU A 194 0.11 21.40 6.80
N GLY A 195 1.02 20.61 7.34
CA GLY A 195 1.95 21.13 8.33
C GLY A 195 3.22 20.31 8.48
N ARG A 196 4.08 20.77 9.39
CA ARG A 196 5.28 20.03 9.77
C ARG A 196 4.90 18.78 10.58
N PRO A 197 5.62 17.66 10.43
CA PRO A 197 5.32 16.42 11.14
C PRO A 197 5.41 16.53 12.68
N ASP A 198 6.19 17.50 13.17
CA ASP A 198 6.40 17.76 14.60
C ASP A 198 5.38 18.74 15.21
N ALA A 199 4.49 19.33 14.42
CA ALA A 199 3.42 20.19 14.90
C ALA A 199 2.19 19.37 15.32
N GLN A 200 1.65 19.63 16.50
CA GLN A 200 0.58 18.81 17.10
C GLN A 200 -0.75 18.87 16.33
N ASP A 201 -1.00 19.92 15.58
CA ASP A 201 -2.25 20.13 14.84
C ASP A 201 -2.15 19.74 13.35
N THR A 202 -1.02 19.24 12.91
CA THR A 202 -0.83 18.74 11.55
C THR A 202 -1.61 17.44 11.36
N THR A 203 -2.46 17.40 10.33
CA THR A 203 -3.20 16.20 9.92
C THR A 203 -2.78 15.72 8.53
N LEU A 204 -2.02 16.53 7.78
CA LEU A 204 -1.45 16.19 6.49
C LEU A 204 0.03 16.63 6.48
N GLY A 205 0.94 15.68 6.45
CA GLY A 205 2.38 15.95 6.43
C GLY A 205 2.93 16.19 5.03
N PRO A 206 4.23 16.48 4.89
CA PRO A 206 4.90 16.54 3.59
C PRO A 206 5.03 15.14 2.97
N LEU A 207 5.20 15.09 1.67
CA LEU A 207 5.65 13.88 0.98
C LEU A 207 7.12 13.59 1.33
N VAL A 208 7.55 12.36 1.10
CA VAL A 208 8.91 11.89 1.45
C VAL A 208 10.02 12.70 0.80
N ARG A 209 9.75 13.30 -0.36
CA ARG A 209 10.72 14.10 -1.12
C ARG A 209 10.02 15.02 -2.12
N THR A 210 10.69 16.08 -2.52
CA THR A 210 10.19 17.07 -3.49
C THR A 210 9.80 16.43 -4.82
N SER A 211 10.60 15.51 -5.36
CA SER A 211 10.29 14.87 -6.63
C SER A 211 9.00 14.02 -6.59
N ALA A 212 8.60 13.50 -5.44
CA ALA A 212 7.31 12.83 -5.28
C ALA A 212 6.16 13.85 -5.34
N ALA A 213 6.30 14.99 -4.66
CA ALA A 213 5.31 16.06 -4.74
C ALA A 213 5.16 16.61 -6.17
N ASP A 214 6.27 16.79 -6.88
CA ASP A 214 6.26 17.28 -8.26
C ASP A 214 5.60 16.27 -9.22
N PHE A 215 5.80 14.97 -8.98
CA PHE A 215 5.12 13.92 -9.73
C PHE A 215 3.59 13.99 -9.56
N VAL A 216 3.11 14.11 -8.31
CA VAL A 216 1.67 14.19 -8.03
C VAL A 216 1.07 15.48 -8.57
N ARG A 217 1.77 16.63 -8.43
CA ARG A 217 1.35 17.90 -9.05
C ARG A 217 1.17 17.76 -10.56
N LYS A 218 2.15 17.12 -11.23
CA LYS A 218 2.10 16.91 -12.67
C LYS A 218 0.92 16.02 -13.05
N GLN A 219 0.72 14.90 -12.38
CA GLN A 219 -0.38 13.98 -12.63
C GLN A 219 -1.75 14.66 -12.41
N THR A 220 -1.88 15.47 -11.36
CA THR A 220 -3.07 16.27 -11.08
C THR A 220 -3.32 17.30 -12.19
N GLN A 221 -2.28 18.03 -12.62
CA GLN A 221 -2.42 19.05 -13.65
C GLN A 221 -2.80 18.43 -15.01
N GLU A 222 -2.18 17.30 -15.38
CA GLU A 222 -2.53 16.56 -16.58
C GLU A 222 -4.02 16.15 -16.60
N ALA A 223 -4.57 15.73 -15.46
CA ALA A 223 -5.99 15.42 -15.37
C ALA A 223 -6.88 16.67 -15.53
N ILE A 224 -6.50 17.80 -14.94
CA ILE A 224 -7.22 19.07 -15.08
C ILE A 224 -7.18 19.54 -16.54
N ASP A 225 -6.05 19.43 -17.22
CA ASP A 225 -5.89 19.79 -18.63
C ASP A 225 -6.76 18.91 -19.56
N GLN A 226 -7.08 17.70 -19.12
CA GLN A 226 -7.99 16.75 -19.79
C GLN A 226 -9.46 16.93 -19.40
N GLY A 227 -9.80 17.89 -18.53
CA GLY A 227 -11.17 18.24 -18.17
C GLY A 227 -11.62 17.81 -16.78
N ALA A 228 -10.75 17.26 -15.96
CA ALA A 228 -11.05 17.00 -14.57
C ALA A 228 -11.30 18.32 -13.80
N ILE A 229 -12.18 18.28 -12.82
CA ILE A 229 -12.49 19.43 -11.95
C ILE A 229 -11.82 19.22 -10.61
N ALA A 230 -10.91 20.12 -10.25
CA ALA A 230 -10.26 20.18 -8.95
C ALA A 230 -11.17 20.91 -7.95
N HIS A 231 -11.40 20.32 -6.77
CA HIS A 231 -12.34 20.83 -5.77
C HIS A 231 -11.69 21.52 -4.57
N ILE A 232 -10.38 21.40 -4.42
CA ILE A 232 -9.64 21.98 -3.30
C ILE A 232 -8.73 23.07 -3.85
N SER A 233 -8.84 24.28 -3.30
CA SER A 233 -7.94 25.38 -3.65
C SER A 233 -6.61 25.22 -2.95
N ALA A 234 -5.51 25.32 -3.68
CA ALA A 234 -4.17 25.37 -3.09
C ALA A 234 -3.98 26.60 -2.18
N ASP A 235 -4.75 27.67 -2.38
CA ASP A 235 -4.72 28.87 -1.54
C ASP A 235 -5.16 28.60 -0.09
N ASP A 236 -5.97 27.54 0.12
CA ASP A 236 -6.36 27.08 1.46
C ASP A 236 -5.19 26.42 2.21
N PHE A 237 -4.07 26.11 1.51
CA PHE A 237 -2.90 25.39 2.03
C PHE A 237 -1.59 26.15 1.78
N PRO A 238 -1.28 27.17 2.57
CA PRO A 238 -0.16 28.11 2.31
C PRO A 238 1.24 27.47 2.27
N LEU A 239 1.39 26.24 2.77
CA LEU A 239 2.65 25.50 2.70
C LEU A 239 2.83 24.76 1.36
N ASP A 240 1.78 24.60 0.54
CA ASP A 240 1.93 24.07 -0.81
C ASP A 240 2.75 25.04 -1.67
N ARG A 241 3.96 24.66 -1.99
CA ARG A 241 4.87 25.45 -2.81
C ARG A 241 5.64 24.53 -3.77
N SER A 242 5.70 24.93 -5.01
CA SER A 242 6.56 24.26 -6.01
C SER A 242 8.00 24.16 -5.51
N GLY A 243 8.67 23.06 -5.79
CA GLY A 243 10.05 22.81 -5.33
C GLY A 243 10.15 22.42 -3.85
N THR A 244 9.04 22.11 -3.18
CA THR A 244 9.01 21.60 -1.82
C THR A 244 8.20 20.29 -1.74
N PRO A 245 8.39 19.46 -0.69
CA PRO A 245 7.62 18.24 -0.50
C PRO A 245 6.19 18.48 0.04
N TYR A 246 5.82 19.72 0.36
CA TYR A 246 4.49 20.06 0.85
C TYR A 246 3.53 20.18 -0.33
N LEU A 247 2.44 19.44 -0.29
CA LEU A 247 1.43 19.36 -1.35
C LEU A 247 0.04 19.41 -0.75
N ALA A 248 -0.81 20.32 -1.24
CA ALA A 248 -2.22 20.41 -0.87
C ALA A 248 -2.95 19.11 -1.28
N PRO A 249 -3.91 18.65 -0.46
CA PRO A 249 -4.75 17.53 -0.86
C PRO A 249 -5.63 17.91 -2.05
N GLN A 250 -5.99 16.94 -2.90
CA GLN A 250 -6.87 17.23 -4.02
C GLN A 250 -7.92 16.15 -4.24
N LEU A 251 -9.15 16.60 -4.47
CA LEU A 251 -10.25 15.78 -4.98
C LEU A 251 -10.52 16.18 -6.43
N LEU A 252 -10.54 15.18 -7.32
CA LEU A 252 -10.83 15.37 -8.73
C LEU A 252 -12.16 14.71 -9.08
N SER A 253 -13.05 15.45 -9.75
CA SER A 253 -14.24 14.88 -10.40
C SER A 253 -14.14 15.01 -11.92
N HIS A 254 -15.11 14.45 -12.67
CA HIS A 254 -15.06 14.37 -14.13
C HIS A 254 -13.80 13.66 -14.63
N VAL A 255 -13.37 12.66 -13.88
CA VAL A 255 -12.24 11.81 -14.21
C VAL A 255 -12.72 10.51 -14.87
N ASP A 256 -11.85 9.93 -15.67
CA ASP A 256 -12.02 8.60 -16.27
C ASP A 256 -10.65 7.92 -16.48
N HIS A 257 -10.64 6.68 -16.96
CA HIS A 257 -9.44 5.87 -17.13
C HIS A 257 -8.52 6.30 -18.27
N SER A 258 -8.86 7.33 -19.05
CA SER A 258 -7.91 7.96 -19.96
C SER A 258 -6.89 8.86 -19.23
N MET A 259 -7.18 9.19 -17.97
CA MET A 259 -6.37 10.06 -17.12
C MET A 259 -5.43 9.25 -16.23
N ARG A 260 -4.14 9.55 -16.25
CA ARG A 260 -3.12 8.85 -15.46
C ARG A 260 -3.43 8.82 -13.94
N VAL A 261 -4.09 9.86 -13.42
CA VAL A 261 -4.51 9.92 -12.02
C VAL A 261 -5.50 8.80 -11.64
N MET A 262 -6.13 8.15 -12.62
CA MET A 262 -7.03 7.01 -12.41
C MET A 262 -6.37 5.65 -12.68
N THR A 263 -5.23 5.61 -13.35
CA THR A 263 -4.61 4.36 -13.81
C THR A 263 -3.21 4.12 -13.28
N GLU A 264 -2.47 5.17 -12.90
CA GLU A 264 -1.12 5.05 -12.33
C GLU A 264 -1.12 5.41 -10.84
N GLU A 265 -0.37 4.66 -10.04
CA GLU A 265 -0.17 4.94 -8.62
C GLU A 265 0.31 6.38 -8.41
N SER A 266 -0.39 7.14 -7.58
CA SER A 266 -0.03 8.52 -7.24
C SER A 266 0.90 8.59 -6.04
N PHE A 267 0.66 7.76 -5.06
CA PHE A 267 1.39 7.69 -3.78
C PHE A 267 1.48 9.07 -3.09
N GLY A 268 0.38 9.80 -3.14
CA GLY A 268 0.27 11.17 -2.63
C GLY A 268 -1.19 11.59 -2.43
N PRO A 269 -1.43 12.81 -1.90
CA PRO A 269 -2.74 13.23 -1.43
C PRO A 269 -3.66 13.69 -2.58
N VAL A 270 -3.94 12.82 -3.53
CA VAL A 270 -4.87 13.05 -4.63
C VAL A 270 -5.74 11.84 -4.87
N VAL A 271 -7.05 12.05 -5.08
CA VAL A 271 -7.99 10.97 -5.41
C VAL A 271 -8.99 11.42 -6.47
N GLY A 272 -9.25 10.53 -7.42
CA GLY A 272 -10.28 10.70 -8.44
C GLY A 272 -11.62 10.09 -8.02
N ILE A 273 -12.72 10.83 -8.21
CA ILE A 273 -14.08 10.42 -7.87
C ILE A 273 -14.91 10.34 -9.15
N GLN A 274 -15.24 9.14 -9.60
CA GLN A 274 -15.99 8.89 -10.83
C GLN A 274 -17.43 8.46 -10.53
N LYS A 275 -18.38 9.04 -11.26
CA LYS A 275 -19.80 8.69 -11.19
C LYS A 275 -20.06 7.42 -11.99
N VAL A 276 -20.76 6.43 -11.40
CA VAL A 276 -21.15 5.18 -12.07
C VAL A 276 -22.67 4.98 -12.02
N ARG A 277 -23.21 4.19 -12.95
CA ARG A 277 -24.65 4.01 -13.18
C ARG A 277 -25.18 2.72 -12.55
N SER A 278 -24.30 1.74 -12.34
CA SER A 278 -24.67 0.40 -11.86
C SER A 278 -23.53 -0.27 -11.12
N ASP A 279 -23.83 -1.34 -10.37
CA ASP A 279 -22.84 -2.20 -9.73
C ASP A 279 -21.87 -2.78 -10.75
N GLN A 280 -22.35 -3.23 -11.92
CA GLN A 280 -21.51 -3.84 -12.96
C GLN A 280 -20.48 -2.84 -13.51
N GLU A 281 -20.90 -1.62 -13.85
CA GLU A 281 -19.98 -0.58 -14.31
C GLU A 281 -18.90 -0.28 -13.26
N ALA A 282 -19.27 -0.28 -11.98
CA ALA A 282 -18.29 -0.07 -10.92
C ALA A 282 -17.26 -1.21 -10.85
N ILE A 283 -17.73 -2.47 -10.89
CA ILE A 283 -16.85 -3.66 -10.85
C ILE A 283 -15.94 -3.70 -12.08
N ASP A 284 -16.46 -3.43 -13.27
CA ASP A 284 -15.66 -3.39 -14.50
C ASP A 284 -14.54 -2.35 -14.41
N LEU A 285 -14.86 -1.14 -13.91
CA LEU A 285 -13.87 -0.07 -13.71
C LEU A 285 -12.89 -0.38 -12.57
N MET A 286 -13.33 -1.02 -11.49
CA MET A 286 -12.43 -1.43 -10.41
C MET A 286 -11.40 -2.46 -10.88
N ASN A 287 -11.80 -3.37 -11.76
CA ASN A 287 -10.92 -4.39 -12.35
C ASN A 287 -10.08 -3.88 -13.52
N ASP A 288 -10.45 -2.74 -14.14
CA ASP A 288 -9.64 -2.11 -15.21
C ASP A 288 -8.39 -1.43 -14.61
N SER A 289 -7.43 -2.26 -14.22
CA SER A 289 -6.19 -1.86 -13.54
C SER A 289 -5.10 -2.91 -13.69
N GLU A 290 -3.86 -2.47 -13.78
CA GLU A 290 -2.68 -3.35 -13.70
C GLU A 290 -2.32 -3.72 -12.24
N TYR A 291 -3.02 -3.14 -11.26
CA TYR A 291 -2.84 -3.37 -9.83
C TYR A 291 -3.97 -4.25 -9.28
N GLY A 292 -3.78 -4.83 -8.10
CA GLY A 292 -4.79 -5.68 -7.47
C GLY A 292 -4.50 -5.94 -5.99
N LEU A 293 -4.11 -4.90 -5.23
CA LEU A 293 -3.72 -5.06 -3.83
C LEU A 293 -4.94 -5.14 -2.91
N THR A 294 -5.67 -4.03 -2.72
CA THR A 294 -6.93 -4.06 -1.95
C THR A 294 -8.06 -3.32 -2.67
N ALA A 295 -9.30 -3.53 -2.21
CA ALA A 295 -10.48 -2.82 -2.67
C ALA A 295 -11.52 -2.69 -1.55
N ALA A 296 -12.42 -1.70 -1.66
CA ALA A 296 -13.49 -1.50 -0.70
C ALA A 296 -14.87 -1.33 -1.39
N ILE A 297 -15.92 -1.87 -0.76
CA ILE A 297 -17.31 -1.67 -1.19
C ILE A 297 -18.12 -1.16 0.00
N PHE A 298 -18.83 -0.06 -0.18
CA PHE A 298 -19.69 0.56 0.82
C PHE A 298 -21.17 0.31 0.48
N THR A 299 -21.89 -0.36 1.38
CA THR A 299 -23.27 -0.79 1.17
C THR A 299 -23.94 -1.15 2.49
N SER A 300 -25.26 -0.99 2.60
CA SER A 300 -26.05 -1.54 3.70
C SER A 300 -26.41 -3.02 3.48
N ASP A 301 -26.38 -3.51 2.23
CA ASP A 301 -26.61 -4.90 1.87
C ASP A 301 -25.28 -5.67 1.83
N ILE A 302 -24.90 -6.21 2.99
CA ILE A 302 -23.64 -6.95 3.16
C ILE A 302 -23.57 -8.18 2.25
N HIS A 303 -24.68 -8.89 2.05
CA HIS A 303 -24.72 -10.06 1.18
C HIS A 303 -24.37 -9.67 -0.27
N ARG A 304 -25.01 -8.61 -0.76
CA ARG A 304 -24.71 -8.06 -2.09
C ARG A 304 -23.26 -7.54 -2.18
N GLY A 305 -22.76 -6.91 -1.11
CA GLY A 305 -21.37 -6.49 -1.01
C GLY A 305 -20.38 -7.65 -1.19
N VAL A 306 -20.64 -8.80 -0.55
CA VAL A 306 -19.83 -10.02 -0.70
C VAL A 306 -19.89 -10.55 -2.13
N GLU A 307 -21.08 -10.65 -2.73
CA GLU A 307 -21.24 -11.11 -4.13
C GLU A 307 -20.45 -10.24 -5.12
N LEU A 308 -20.43 -8.94 -4.93
CA LEU A 308 -19.66 -8.01 -5.76
C LEU A 308 -18.17 -8.13 -5.49
N GLY A 309 -17.78 -8.20 -4.21
CA GLY A 309 -16.39 -8.34 -3.82
C GLY A 309 -15.72 -9.60 -4.38
N GLN A 310 -16.48 -10.70 -4.52
CA GLN A 310 -15.98 -11.94 -5.15
C GLN A 310 -15.67 -11.80 -6.65
N GLN A 311 -16.10 -10.72 -7.29
CA GLN A 311 -15.82 -10.42 -8.70
C GLN A 311 -14.61 -9.50 -8.87
N LEU A 312 -14.03 -9.00 -7.77
CA LEU A 312 -12.89 -8.10 -7.81
C LEU A 312 -11.58 -8.87 -7.94
N GLU A 313 -10.72 -8.40 -8.83
CA GLU A 313 -9.38 -8.93 -9.07
C GLU A 313 -8.36 -8.29 -8.10
N THR A 314 -8.57 -8.51 -6.79
CA THR A 314 -7.71 -7.98 -5.72
C THR A 314 -7.33 -9.06 -4.71
N GLY A 315 -6.19 -8.89 -4.06
CA GLY A 315 -5.74 -9.80 -3.01
C GLY A 315 -6.65 -9.79 -1.78
N THR A 316 -7.23 -8.62 -1.47
CA THR A 316 -8.17 -8.46 -0.34
C THR A 316 -9.24 -7.45 -0.70
N PHE A 317 -10.49 -7.71 -0.32
CA PHE A 317 -11.53 -6.69 -0.37
C PHE A 317 -12.21 -6.51 1.00
N PHE A 318 -12.68 -5.30 1.24
CA PHE A 318 -13.34 -4.89 2.47
C PHE A 318 -14.78 -4.44 2.19
N ILE A 319 -15.66 -4.63 3.17
CA ILE A 319 -17.01 -4.07 3.14
C ILE A 319 -17.15 -3.07 4.28
N ASN A 320 -17.49 -1.82 3.92
CA ASN A 320 -17.68 -0.70 4.84
C ASN A 320 -16.41 -0.36 5.68
N ARG A 321 -15.25 -0.63 5.14
CA ARG A 321 -13.98 -0.40 5.82
C ARG A 321 -12.92 0.11 4.84
#